data_7aefc0ae604662245c4cf59e4f7dd20b
#
_entry.id   7aefc0ae604662245c4cf59e4f7dd20b
#
_cell.length_a   1.000
_cell.length_b   1.000
_cell.length_c   1.000
_cell.angle_alpha   90.00
_cell.angle_beta   90.00
_cell.angle_gamma   90.00
#
_symmetry.space_group_name_H-M   'P 1'
#
loop_
_entity.id
_entity.type
_entity.pdbx_description
1 polymer ?
#
loop_
_entity_poly.entity_id
_entity_poly.type
_entity_poly.pdbx_seq_one_letter_code
_entity_poly.pdbx_strand_id
1 'polypeptide(L)'
;CRAEISAPFAAVRAVATAGAAAEVDVALEQGQHVRLREVPVLRAAIYVPGGRAPYPSTVVMGAVTARAAGVAQVVVCAPGAHPVILAACALCEVDEIYRMGGAHAVAALAYGTETIDRVDVIAGPGNLWVQEAKRLVSGDVGIDGFAGPSDVVVVATDDAEAELVALDLLAQAEHGPGVIAVAVSDRPELLDAIADRLA
;
A
#
# COMPACT_ATOMS: atom_id res chain seq x y z
N CYS A 1 -10.32 16.41 9.79
CA CYS A 1 -10.27 15.04 9.24
C CYS A 1 -10.63 15.00 7.75
N ARG A 2 -11.85 15.46 7.33
CA ARG A 2 -12.25 15.41 5.90
C ARG A 2 -11.37 16.27 5.00
N ALA A 3 -11.01 17.48 5.45
CA ALA A 3 -10.12 18.39 4.72
C ALA A 3 -8.68 17.87 4.62
N GLU A 4 -8.19 17.21 5.63
CA GLU A 4 -6.83 16.64 5.68
C GLU A 4 -6.67 15.44 4.75
N ILE A 5 -7.74 14.68 4.47
CA ILE A 5 -7.71 13.52 3.57
C ILE A 5 -7.97 13.94 2.11
N SER A 6 -8.62 15.07 1.86
CA SER A 6 -9.03 15.48 0.51
C SER A 6 -7.84 15.81 -0.42
N ALA A 7 -6.79 16.44 0.08
CA ALA A 7 -5.61 16.75 -0.72
C ALA A 7 -4.81 15.50 -1.10
N PRO A 8 -4.45 14.58 -0.17
CA PRO A 8 -3.86 13.30 -0.51
C PRO A 8 -4.72 12.47 -1.48
N PHE A 9 -6.05 12.47 -1.31
CA PHE A 9 -6.98 11.80 -2.21
C PHE A 9 -6.84 12.30 -3.66
N ALA A 10 -6.81 13.62 -3.85
CA ALA A 10 -6.68 14.22 -5.18
C ALA A 10 -5.32 13.90 -5.83
N ALA A 11 -4.24 13.94 -5.05
CA ALA A 11 -2.90 13.62 -5.52
C ALA A 11 -2.79 12.14 -5.94
N VAL A 12 -3.25 11.20 -5.10
CA VAL A 12 -3.25 9.77 -5.42
C VAL A 12 -4.07 9.50 -6.67
N ARG A 13 -5.26 10.10 -6.80
CA ARG A 13 -6.11 9.95 -7.97
C ARG A 13 -5.43 10.45 -9.25
N ALA A 14 -4.77 11.61 -9.20
CA ALA A 14 -4.08 12.17 -10.36
C ALA A 14 -2.96 11.24 -10.83
N VAL A 15 -2.13 10.75 -9.91
CA VAL A 15 -1.03 9.82 -10.22
C VAL A 15 -1.56 8.47 -10.73
N ALA A 16 -2.55 7.90 -10.06
CA ALA A 16 -3.12 6.61 -10.47
C ALA A 16 -3.78 6.69 -11.85
N THR A 17 -4.49 7.78 -12.15
CA THR A 17 -5.11 7.99 -13.47
C THR A 17 -4.05 8.17 -14.56
N ALA A 18 -2.96 8.88 -14.27
CA ALA A 18 -1.87 9.07 -15.22
C ALA A 18 -1.08 7.76 -15.48
N GLY A 19 -1.03 6.87 -14.49
CA GLY A 19 -0.37 5.56 -14.61
C GLY A 19 -1.23 4.48 -15.28
N ALA A 20 -2.51 4.72 -15.53
CA ALA A 20 -3.36 3.77 -16.25
C ALA A 20 -2.88 3.66 -17.70
N ALA A 21 -2.47 2.45 -18.08
CA ALA A 21 -1.90 2.21 -19.41
C ALA A 21 -2.97 2.34 -20.50
N ALA A 22 -2.63 2.99 -21.60
CA ALA A 22 -3.43 2.98 -22.81
C ALA A 22 -3.27 1.64 -23.55
N GLU A 23 -4.31 1.22 -24.29
CA GLU A 23 -4.18 0.10 -25.22
C GLU A 23 -3.09 0.36 -26.26
N VAL A 24 -2.26 -0.63 -26.54
CA VAL A 24 -1.21 -0.57 -27.56
C VAL A 24 -1.45 -1.65 -28.61
N ASP A 25 -1.62 -1.23 -29.87
CA ASP A 25 -1.69 -2.13 -31.00
C ASP A 25 -0.33 -2.16 -31.72
N VAL A 26 0.23 -3.33 -31.87
CA VAL A 26 1.49 -3.58 -32.61
C VAL A 26 1.19 -4.42 -33.83
N ALA A 27 1.45 -3.88 -35.02
CA ALA A 27 1.42 -4.61 -36.29
C ALA A 27 2.83 -5.13 -36.60
N LEU A 28 2.96 -6.43 -36.82
CA LEU A 28 4.21 -7.06 -37.20
C LEU A 28 4.32 -7.18 -38.75
N GLU A 29 5.55 -7.22 -39.25
CA GLU A 29 5.81 -7.30 -40.68
C GLU A 29 5.18 -8.54 -41.36
N GLN A 30 5.00 -9.62 -40.61
CA GLN A 30 4.39 -10.87 -41.10
C GLN A 30 2.85 -10.83 -41.11
N GLY A 31 2.24 -9.65 -40.78
CA GLY A 31 0.80 -9.44 -40.80
C GLY A 31 0.05 -9.81 -39.51
N GLN A 32 0.75 -10.21 -38.46
CA GLN A 32 0.13 -10.40 -37.16
C GLN A 32 -0.12 -9.05 -36.48
N HIS A 33 -1.24 -8.99 -35.72
CA HIS A 33 -1.57 -7.88 -34.86
C HIS A 33 -1.57 -8.35 -33.40
N VAL A 34 -0.80 -7.67 -32.56
CA VAL A 34 -0.74 -7.91 -31.11
C VAL A 34 -1.33 -6.71 -30.41
N ARG A 35 -2.39 -6.93 -29.65
CA ARG A 35 -3.01 -5.91 -28.80
C ARG A 35 -2.64 -6.15 -27.35
N LEU A 36 -1.96 -5.19 -26.75
CA LEU A 36 -1.67 -5.14 -25.33
C LEU A 36 -2.73 -4.26 -24.65
N ARG A 37 -3.43 -4.81 -23.70
CA ARG A 37 -4.38 -4.04 -22.91
C ARG A 37 -4.42 -4.52 -21.46
N GLU A 38 -4.57 -3.57 -20.56
CA GLU A 38 -4.86 -3.84 -19.17
C GLU A 38 -6.37 -3.88 -18.95
N VAL A 39 -6.85 -4.93 -18.31
CA VAL A 39 -8.27 -5.13 -18.03
C VAL A 39 -8.46 -5.12 -16.52
N PRO A 40 -9.37 -4.27 -15.98
CA PRO A 40 -9.62 -4.25 -14.54
C PRO A 40 -10.18 -5.59 -14.07
N VAL A 41 -9.77 -5.97 -12.87
CA VAL A 41 -10.41 -7.07 -12.13
C VAL A 41 -11.79 -6.63 -11.64
N LEU A 42 -12.65 -7.58 -11.33
CA LEU A 42 -14.00 -7.26 -10.87
C LEU A 42 -14.00 -6.74 -9.43
N ARG A 43 -13.29 -7.41 -8.53
CA ARG A 43 -13.34 -7.16 -7.08
C ARG A 43 -11.94 -7.16 -6.47
N ALA A 44 -11.58 -6.10 -5.75
CA ALA A 44 -10.31 -5.97 -5.07
C ALA A 44 -10.50 -5.69 -3.58
N ALA A 45 -9.67 -6.33 -2.75
CA ALA A 45 -9.62 -6.07 -1.32
C ALA A 45 -8.39 -5.27 -0.94
N ILE A 46 -8.59 -4.22 -0.14
CA ILE A 46 -7.52 -3.44 0.47
C ILE A 46 -7.38 -3.90 1.93
N TYR A 47 -6.24 -4.52 2.24
CA TYR A 47 -5.89 -4.88 3.60
C TYR A 47 -5.28 -3.66 4.31
N VAL A 48 -5.94 -3.20 5.35
CA VAL A 48 -5.47 -2.08 6.18
C VAL A 48 -4.94 -2.64 7.49
N PRO A 49 -3.66 -2.45 7.80
CA PRO A 49 -3.10 -2.98 9.03
C PRO A 49 -3.78 -2.37 10.26
N GLY A 50 -4.03 -3.21 11.24
CA GLY A 50 -4.47 -2.80 12.57
C GLY A 50 -3.32 -2.94 13.55
N GLY A 51 -3.31 -2.16 14.60
CA GLY A 51 -2.30 -2.31 15.66
C GLY A 51 -2.01 -0.99 16.35
N ARG A 52 -0.85 -0.39 16.10
CA ARG A 52 -0.36 0.78 16.84
C ARG A 52 -1.13 2.06 16.52
N ALA A 53 -1.48 2.27 15.25
CA ALA A 53 -2.21 3.45 14.79
C ALA A 53 -3.17 3.11 13.66
N PRO A 54 -4.22 3.91 13.42
CA PRO A 54 -5.04 3.80 12.22
C PRO A 54 -4.27 4.36 11.01
N TYR A 55 -4.32 3.65 9.87
CA TYR A 55 -3.67 4.05 8.62
C TYR A 55 -4.70 4.41 7.54
N PRO A 56 -5.37 5.58 7.61
CA PRO A 56 -6.33 6.00 6.57
C PRO A 56 -5.67 6.19 5.21
N SER A 57 -4.36 6.49 5.17
CA SER A 57 -3.58 6.59 3.94
C SER A 57 -3.58 5.29 3.14
N THR A 58 -3.52 4.12 3.79
CA THR A 58 -3.60 2.82 3.12
C THR A 58 -4.93 2.65 2.41
N VAL A 59 -6.05 3.10 3.03
CA VAL A 59 -7.36 3.09 2.36
C VAL A 59 -7.34 3.98 1.13
N VAL A 60 -6.86 5.23 1.26
CA VAL A 60 -6.81 6.19 0.15
C VAL A 60 -5.95 5.67 -0.99
N MET A 61 -4.73 5.25 -0.70
CA MET A 61 -3.81 4.73 -1.74
C MET A 61 -4.38 3.51 -2.45
N GLY A 62 -4.92 2.54 -1.72
CA GLY A 62 -5.44 1.32 -2.31
C GLY A 62 -6.76 1.53 -3.06
N ALA A 63 -7.76 2.13 -2.40
CA ALA A 63 -9.10 2.26 -2.98
C ALA A 63 -9.14 3.23 -4.16
N VAL A 64 -8.44 4.38 -4.07
CA VAL A 64 -8.40 5.36 -5.16
C VAL A 64 -7.68 4.79 -6.38
N THR A 65 -6.59 4.06 -6.18
CA THR A 65 -5.84 3.39 -7.26
C THR A 65 -6.69 2.28 -7.90
N ALA A 66 -7.37 1.45 -7.12
CA ALA A 66 -8.27 0.43 -7.64
C ALA A 66 -9.41 1.04 -8.47
N ARG A 67 -10.02 2.13 -8.01
CA ARG A 67 -11.05 2.85 -8.77
C ARG A 67 -10.49 3.47 -10.06
N ALA A 68 -9.31 4.07 -10.01
CA ALA A 68 -8.64 4.62 -11.20
C ALA A 68 -8.32 3.54 -12.24
N ALA A 69 -7.99 2.33 -11.79
CA ALA A 69 -7.80 1.16 -12.63
C ALA A 69 -9.11 0.55 -13.18
N GLY A 70 -10.29 1.07 -12.79
CA GLY A 70 -11.60 0.59 -13.26
C GLY A 70 -12.15 -0.60 -12.48
N VAL A 71 -11.64 -0.92 -11.31
CA VAL A 71 -12.17 -2.00 -10.46
C VAL A 71 -13.58 -1.66 -10.01
N ALA A 72 -14.53 -2.56 -10.28
CA ALA A 72 -15.95 -2.33 -10.04
C ALA A 72 -16.30 -2.37 -8.54
N GLN A 73 -15.71 -3.31 -7.80
CA GLN A 73 -15.97 -3.48 -6.37
C GLN A 73 -14.68 -3.38 -5.56
N VAL A 74 -14.64 -2.44 -4.62
CA VAL A 74 -13.51 -2.24 -3.73
C VAL A 74 -13.96 -2.50 -2.30
N VAL A 75 -13.36 -3.47 -1.65
CA VAL A 75 -13.64 -3.82 -0.25
C VAL A 75 -12.42 -3.52 0.62
N VAL A 76 -12.66 -3.19 1.88
CA VAL A 76 -11.61 -2.93 2.86
C VAL A 76 -11.69 -3.95 3.99
N CYS A 77 -10.54 -4.51 4.34
CA CYS A 77 -10.39 -5.35 5.51
C CYS A 77 -9.54 -4.62 6.56
N ALA A 78 -10.12 -4.30 7.71
CA ALA A 78 -9.48 -3.54 8.78
C ALA A 78 -9.84 -4.08 10.16
N PRO A 79 -8.90 -4.64 10.94
CA PRO A 79 -9.19 -5.33 12.21
C PRO A 79 -9.91 -4.46 13.24
N GLY A 80 -9.55 -3.19 13.34
CA GLY A 80 -10.07 -2.29 14.38
C GLY A 80 -11.29 -1.46 13.99
N ALA A 81 -11.60 -1.34 12.70
CA ALA A 81 -12.65 -0.44 12.18
C ALA A 81 -12.66 0.95 12.87
N HIS A 82 -11.47 1.54 13.04
CA HIS A 82 -11.31 2.84 13.69
C HIS A 82 -12.12 3.91 12.94
N PRO A 83 -12.75 4.90 13.63
CA PRO A 83 -13.58 5.93 12.97
C PRO A 83 -12.89 6.67 11.82
N VAL A 84 -11.57 6.91 11.93
CA VAL A 84 -10.77 7.54 10.86
C VAL A 84 -10.67 6.63 9.62
N ILE A 85 -10.55 5.31 9.80
CA ILE A 85 -10.55 4.34 8.69
C ILE A 85 -11.93 4.33 8.02
N LEU A 86 -13.02 4.29 8.80
CA LEU A 86 -14.39 4.34 8.28
C LEU A 86 -14.66 5.63 7.50
N ALA A 87 -14.16 6.77 7.99
CA ALA A 87 -14.25 8.05 7.29
C ALA A 87 -13.49 8.03 5.96
N ALA A 88 -12.29 7.45 5.92
CA ALA A 88 -11.52 7.28 4.69
C ALA A 88 -12.25 6.34 3.71
N CYS A 89 -12.80 5.23 4.16
CA CYS A 89 -13.62 4.32 3.35
C CYS A 89 -14.81 5.03 2.72
N ALA A 90 -15.54 5.84 3.52
CA ALA A 90 -16.68 6.62 3.02
C ALA A 90 -16.28 7.65 1.96
N LEU A 91 -15.11 8.31 2.13
CA LEU A 91 -14.58 9.26 1.15
C LEU A 91 -14.10 8.58 -0.15
N CYS A 92 -13.64 7.34 -0.05
CA CYS A 92 -13.17 6.56 -1.19
C CYS A 92 -14.27 5.69 -1.82
N GLU A 93 -15.52 5.85 -1.39
CA GLU A 93 -16.67 5.10 -1.90
C GLU A 93 -16.42 3.58 -1.88
N VAL A 94 -15.91 3.09 -0.73
CA VAL A 94 -15.67 1.66 -0.50
C VAL A 94 -17.01 0.95 -0.36
N ASP A 95 -17.21 -0.17 -1.08
CA ASP A 95 -18.47 -0.88 -1.12
C ASP A 95 -18.74 -1.66 0.17
N GLU A 96 -17.71 -2.32 0.71
CA GLU A 96 -17.83 -3.15 1.90
C GLU A 96 -16.62 -3.02 2.82
N ILE A 97 -16.88 -3.13 4.13
CA ILE A 97 -15.81 -3.05 5.14
C ILE A 97 -15.92 -4.26 6.07
N TYR A 98 -14.87 -5.06 6.11
CA TYR A 98 -14.77 -6.23 6.97
C TYR A 98 -13.89 -5.95 8.19
N ARG A 99 -14.45 -6.16 9.39
CA ARG A 99 -13.76 -5.99 10.68
C ARG A 99 -12.98 -7.25 11.05
N MET A 100 -12.02 -7.60 10.25
CA MET A 100 -11.17 -8.77 10.45
C MET A 100 -9.72 -8.47 10.07
N GLY A 101 -8.79 -9.35 10.43
CA GLY A 101 -7.37 -9.18 10.12
C GLY A 101 -6.59 -10.49 10.27
N GLY A 102 -5.28 -10.41 10.04
CA GLY A 102 -4.38 -11.56 10.09
C GLY A 102 -4.57 -12.54 8.93
N ALA A 103 -3.98 -13.72 9.06
CA ALA A 103 -3.99 -14.74 8.02
C ALA A 103 -5.40 -15.21 7.64
N HIS A 104 -6.32 -15.29 8.61
CA HIS A 104 -7.68 -15.72 8.35
C HIS A 104 -8.45 -14.73 7.47
N ALA A 105 -8.18 -13.43 7.61
CA ALA A 105 -8.79 -12.43 6.74
C ALA A 105 -8.30 -12.59 5.29
N VAL A 106 -7.00 -12.83 5.09
CA VAL A 106 -6.44 -13.11 3.77
C VAL A 106 -7.07 -14.35 3.15
N ALA A 107 -7.19 -15.44 3.91
CA ALA A 107 -7.82 -16.69 3.46
C ALA A 107 -9.30 -16.48 3.11
N ALA A 108 -10.07 -15.77 3.97
CA ALA A 108 -11.48 -15.48 3.72
C ALA A 108 -11.69 -14.66 2.44
N LEU A 109 -10.81 -13.67 2.18
CA LEU A 109 -10.86 -12.86 0.96
C LEU A 109 -10.45 -13.66 -0.28
N ALA A 110 -9.47 -14.54 -0.17
CA ALA A 110 -8.96 -15.32 -1.29
C ALA A 110 -9.94 -16.43 -1.75
N TYR A 111 -10.53 -17.12 -0.79
CA TYR A 111 -11.37 -18.30 -1.07
C TYR A 111 -12.88 -18.03 -0.97
N GLY A 112 -13.26 -16.95 -0.32
CA GLY A 112 -14.64 -16.67 0.03
C GLY A 112 -15.12 -17.46 1.26
N THR A 113 -16.27 -17.08 1.77
CA THR A 113 -17.00 -17.75 2.84
C THR A 113 -18.51 -17.67 2.53
N GLU A 114 -19.36 -18.14 3.41
CA GLU A 114 -20.83 -17.97 3.27
C GLU A 114 -21.28 -16.51 3.25
N THR A 115 -20.47 -15.59 3.84
CA THR A 115 -20.82 -14.17 4.02
C THR A 115 -19.83 -13.21 3.40
N ILE A 116 -18.73 -13.70 2.84
CA ILE A 116 -17.67 -12.89 2.23
C ILE A 116 -17.41 -13.46 0.84
N ASP A 117 -17.72 -12.69 -0.18
CA ASP A 117 -17.39 -13.06 -1.54
C ASP A 117 -15.87 -12.98 -1.76
N ARG A 118 -15.33 -13.96 -2.49
CA ARG A 118 -13.92 -13.96 -2.88
C ARG A 118 -13.58 -12.72 -3.70
N VAL A 119 -12.33 -12.33 -3.62
CA VAL A 119 -11.79 -11.22 -4.42
C VAL A 119 -10.79 -11.72 -5.46
N ASP A 120 -10.53 -10.90 -6.47
CA ASP A 120 -9.54 -11.21 -7.51
C ASP A 120 -8.14 -10.76 -7.12
N VAL A 121 -8.03 -9.70 -6.28
CA VAL A 121 -6.76 -9.12 -5.82
C VAL A 121 -6.86 -8.73 -4.35
N ILE A 122 -5.81 -9.00 -3.58
CA ILE A 122 -5.60 -8.53 -2.21
C ILE A 122 -4.37 -7.61 -2.20
N ALA A 123 -4.58 -6.32 -1.93
CA ALA A 123 -3.52 -5.32 -1.84
C ALA A 123 -3.45 -4.72 -0.43
N GLY A 124 -2.28 -4.24 -0.05
CA GLY A 124 -2.03 -3.58 1.22
C GLY A 124 -0.98 -4.26 2.09
N PRO A 125 -0.30 -3.49 2.95
CA PRO A 125 0.76 -3.99 3.81
C PRO A 125 0.21 -4.79 4.99
N GLY A 126 1.04 -5.64 5.58
CA GLY A 126 0.67 -6.40 6.76
C GLY A 126 1.88 -6.93 7.53
N ASN A 127 1.63 -7.49 8.70
CA ASN A 127 2.66 -8.17 9.48
C ASN A 127 3.11 -9.48 8.81
N LEU A 128 4.12 -10.14 9.37
CA LEU A 128 4.69 -11.38 8.81
C LEU A 128 3.65 -12.46 8.55
N TRP A 129 2.62 -12.59 9.40
CA TRP A 129 1.55 -13.57 9.21
C TRP A 129 0.65 -13.24 8.01
N VAL A 130 0.40 -11.96 7.77
CA VAL A 130 -0.36 -11.49 6.60
C VAL A 130 0.45 -11.68 5.32
N GLN A 131 1.75 -11.38 5.37
CA GLN A 131 2.66 -11.61 4.23
C GLN A 131 2.73 -13.09 3.86
N GLU A 132 2.91 -13.96 4.85
CA GLU A 132 2.96 -15.41 4.62
C GLU A 132 1.61 -15.94 4.10
N ALA A 133 0.50 -15.44 4.63
CA ALA A 133 -0.82 -15.78 4.11
C ALA A 133 -0.99 -15.33 2.64
N LYS A 134 -0.57 -14.10 2.30
CA LYS A 134 -0.58 -13.62 0.90
C LYS A 134 0.30 -14.49 0.01
N ARG A 135 1.48 -14.90 0.49
CA ARG A 135 2.36 -15.83 -0.23
C ARG A 135 1.67 -17.15 -0.52
N LEU A 136 0.98 -17.72 0.46
CA LEU A 136 0.28 -19.01 0.31
C LEU A 136 -0.88 -18.95 -0.67
N VAL A 137 -1.60 -17.83 -0.74
CA VAL A 137 -2.76 -17.68 -1.63
C VAL A 137 -2.44 -17.05 -2.99
N SER A 138 -1.18 -16.67 -3.26
CA SER A 138 -0.79 -15.96 -4.48
C SER A 138 -0.97 -16.76 -5.78
N GLY A 139 -1.20 -18.07 -5.69
CA GLY A 139 -1.58 -18.92 -6.82
C GLY A 139 -3.08 -18.90 -7.13
N ASP A 140 -3.91 -18.44 -6.20
CA ASP A 140 -5.37 -18.46 -6.29
C ASP A 140 -5.98 -17.06 -6.43
N VAL A 141 -5.28 -16.04 -5.93
CA VAL A 141 -5.69 -14.63 -5.94
C VAL A 141 -4.49 -13.74 -6.26
N GLY A 142 -4.70 -12.65 -6.99
CA GLY A 142 -3.64 -11.65 -7.22
C GLY A 142 -3.24 -10.96 -5.93
N ILE A 143 -1.96 -10.64 -5.81
CA ILE A 143 -1.43 -9.85 -4.68
C ILE A 143 -0.56 -8.71 -5.20
N ASP A 144 -0.48 -7.61 -4.46
CA ASP A 144 0.39 -6.46 -4.75
C ASP A 144 1.87 -6.75 -4.46
N GLY A 145 2.15 -7.72 -3.59
CA GLY A 145 3.50 -8.11 -3.19
C GLY A 145 3.57 -8.49 -1.70
N PHE A 146 4.79 -8.70 -1.24
CA PHE A 146 5.10 -9.08 0.14
C PHE A 146 5.57 -7.86 0.94
N ALA A 147 4.72 -6.81 0.99
CA ALA A 147 5.04 -5.58 1.70
C ALA A 147 4.86 -5.75 3.22
N GLY A 148 5.92 -5.53 3.96
CA GLY A 148 5.99 -5.62 5.42
C GLY A 148 7.14 -4.77 5.96
N PRO A 149 7.62 -5.05 7.17
CA PRO A 149 8.77 -4.34 7.73
C PRO A 149 9.94 -4.36 6.75
N SER A 150 10.49 -3.19 6.48
CA SER A 150 11.61 -2.97 5.56
C SER A 150 12.74 -2.26 6.30
N ASP A 151 13.94 -2.39 5.77
CA ASP A 151 15.10 -1.64 6.25
C ASP A 151 15.31 -0.41 5.37
N VAL A 152 15.90 0.65 5.94
CA VAL A 152 16.32 1.83 5.18
C VAL A 152 17.80 2.11 5.39
N VAL A 153 18.48 2.41 4.29
CA VAL A 153 19.82 2.96 4.31
C VAL A 153 19.81 4.29 3.59
N VAL A 154 20.11 5.36 4.30
CA VAL A 154 20.24 6.72 3.75
C VAL A 154 21.70 7.01 3.50
N VAL A 155 22.07 7.21 2.25
CA VAL A 155 23.44 7.66 1.88
C VAL A 155 23.42 9.19 1.82
N ALA A 156 24.00 9.82 2.84
CA ALA A 156 24.01 11.26 3.00
C ALA A 156 25.33 11.85 2.47
N THR A 157 25.22 12.66 1.44
CA THR A 157 26.35 13.38 0.79
C THR A 157 26.44 14.84 1.24
N ASP A 158 27.28 15.63 0.60
CA ASP A 158 27.60 17.03 0.98
C ASP A 158 26.39 17.96 1.11
N ASP A 159 25.35 17.74 0.29
CA ASP A 159 24.14 18.56 0.27
C ASP A 159 23.05 18.05 1.23
N ALA A 160 23.32 16.99 2.00
CA ALA A 160 22.33 16.38 2.87
C ALA A 160 22.10 17.23 4.14
N GLU A 161 20.83 17.46 4.46
CA GLU A 161 20.41 18.12 5.69
C GLU A 161 20.20 17.08 6.79
N ALA A 162 20.94 17.22 7.91
CA ALA A 162 20.87 16.28 9.03
C ALA A 162 19.44 16.08 9.58
N GLU A 163 18.63 17.14 9.56
CA GLU A 163 17.23 17.07 10.03
C GLU A 163 16.37 16.17 9.12
N LEU A 164 16.49 16.31 7.81
CA LEU A 164 15.71 15.49 6.87
C LEU A 164 16.12 14.02 6.93
N VAL A 165 17.43 13.75 7.03
CA VAL A 165 17.93 12.38 7.20
C VAL A 165 17.42 11.76 8.51
N ALA A 166 17.45 12.51 9.61
CA ALA A 166 16.93 12.03 10.90
C ALA A 166 15.43 11.74 10.82
N LEU A 167 14.63 12.58 10.14
CA LEU A 167 13.21 12.34 9.94
C LEU A 167 12.93 11.07 9.12
N ASP A 168 13.72 10.81 8.07
CA ASP A 168 13.60 9.57 7.28
C ASP A 168 13.89 8.33 8.12
N LEU A 169 14.94 8.37 8.96
CA LEU A 169 15.28 7.28 9.86
C LEU A 169 14.20 7.06 10.92
N LEU A 170 13.64 8.14 11.49
CA LEU A 170 12.54 8.06 12.46
C LEU A 170 11.27 7.48 11.84
N ALA A 171 10.91 7.93 10.63
CA ALA A 171 9.75 7.42 9.92
C ALA A 171 9.87 5.91 9.66
N GLN A 172 11.08 5.42 9.38
CA GLN A 172 11.33 3.98 9.23
C GLN A 172 11.26 3.26 10.59
N ALA A 173 11.84 3.83 11.65
CA ALA A 173 11.86 3.24 12.98
C ALA A 173 10.45 3.06 13.59
N GLU A 174 9.46 3.87 13.17
CA GLU A 174 8.05 3.74 13.58
C GLU A 174 7.42 2.39 13.20
N HIS A 175 7.96 1.68 12.21
CA HIS A 175 7.48 0.36 11.82
C HIS A 175 7.68 -0.70 12.91
N GLY A 176 8.59 -0.48 13.86
CA GLY A 176 8.69 -1.26 15.08
C GLY A 176 9.98 -2.06 15.25
N PRO A 177 10.07 -2.90 16.29
CA PRO A 177 11.26 -3.68 16.57
C PRO A 177 11.58 -4.65 15.43
N GLY A 178 12.85 -4.74 15.07
CA GLY A 178 13.33 -5.59 13.99
C GLY A 178 13.52 -4.87 12.65
N VAL A 179 13.24 -3.57 12.59
CA VAL A 179 13.55 -2.70 11.45
C VAL A 179 14.95 -2.10 11.64
N ILE A 180 15.73 -2.06 10.58
CA ILE A 180 17.06 -1.44 10.57
C ILE A 180 16.95 -0.10 9.82
N ALA A 181 17.40 0.98 10.47
CA ALA A 181 17.50 2.30 9.88
C ALA A 181 18.96 2.79 10.02
N VAL A 182 19.64 3.05 8.91
CA VAL A 182 21.06 3.36 8.86
C VAL A 182 21.31 4.62 8.05
N ALA A 183 22.12 5.54 8.59
CA ALA A 183 22.73 6.61 7.82
C ALA A 183 24.18 6.26 7.52
N VAL A 184 24.60 6.51 6.29
CA VAL A 184 25.97 6.34 5.82
C VAL A 184 26.45 7.66 5.23
N SER A 185 27.60 8.14 5.68
CA SER A 185 28.24 9.35 5.14
C SER A 185 29.76 9.24 5.27
N ASP A 186 30.47 9.91 4.40
CA ASP A 186 31.91 10.14 4.50
C ASP A 186 32.25 11.36 5.38
N ARG A 187 31.22 12.03 5.94
CA ARG A 187 31.31 13.20 6.81
C ARG A 187 30.92 12.86 8.26
N PRO A 188 31.89 12.64 9.15
CA PRO A 188 31.60 12.31 10.56
C PRO A 188 30.74 13.36 11.26
N GLU A 189 30.98 14.65 11.01
CA GLU A 189 30.21 15.75 11.59
C GLU A 189 28.75 15.77 11.17
N LEU A 190 28.41 15.26 9.98
CA LEU A 190 27.03 15.10 9.54
C LEU A 190 26.36 13.93 10.28
N LEU A 191 27.08 12.83 10.48
CA LEU A 191 26.57 11.69 11.25
C LEU A 191 26.32 12.07 12.71
N ASP A 192 27.24 12.84 13.33
CA ASP A 192 27.05 13.36 14.68
C ASP A 192 25.80 14.26 14.76
N ALA A 193 25.64 15.18 13.79
CA ALA A 193 24.46 16.04 13.72
C ALA A 193 23.14 15.28 13.50
N ILE A 194 23.15 14.15 12.78
CA ILE A 194 21.99 13.27 12.63
C ILE A 194 21.71 12.58 13.95
N ALA A 195 22.74 12.02 14.60
CA ALA A 195 22.58 11.33 15.89
C ALA A 195 22.02 12.24 16.98
N ASP A 196 22.46 13.49 17.05
CA ASP A 196 21.94 14.50 18.00
C ASP A 196 20.44 14.78 17.82
N ARG A 197 19.90 14.60 16.60
CA ARG A 197 18.47 14.80 16.31
C ARG A 197 17.62 13.54 16.59
N LEU A 198 18.26 12.40 16.70
CA LEU A 198 17.59 11.14 17.01
C LEU A 198 17.52 10.85 18.55
N ALA A 199 18.30 11.60 19.33
CA ALA A 199 18.37 11.47 20.80
C ALA A 199 17.21 12.20 21.48
#